data_e400f2864c13c51625c837d0e6527904
#
_entry.id   e400f2864c13c51625c837d0e6527904
#
_cell.length_a   1.000
_cell.length_b   1.000
_cell.length_c   1.000
_cell.angle_alpha   90.00
_cell.angle_beta   90.00
_cell.angle_gamma   90.00
#
_symmetry.space_group_name_H-M   'P 1'
#
loop_
_entity.id
_entity.type
_entity.pdbx_description
1 polymer ?
#
loop_
_entity_poly.entity_id
_entity_poly.type
_entity_poly.pdbx_seq_one_letter_code
_entity_poly.pdbx_strand_id
1 'polypeptide(L)'
;MLRNYQIEIKNKVQNIEFRKNILQMPTGSGKTFTFIEIAKDHFTETTERILILVHRTELLEQARKSLGEKCFIISAGIKTIPHNFDYYIGMIETTYKRIKMLPKFGLIIIDECHFGSFKKLPYFGLEYEEKILGVTATPIAETPLANYYDNLILGPSVETLINDEYLLNCDVYGFASDLVSKEKWKIKKGEFDEKQMEDFYSSEKMVKNVVNAYWEKSAGKKTLIFNVNLKHNECVRNAFALEGLEVRTISSETDKNERKETINWFRTNKHAILCNVGVLTTGFDEPSIETIILNRATKSLSLYLQMVGRGSRLYEGKEKFLVLDLGKNTTRHGAYTDYFDWENYFKHGAKLNDGKKGSGVAPVKECPECHYLQHTRKLVCASCGHDFEDEQKKQEQEEKEQKLVLLISTKPIELPIDRLLTMAKDRGWKPFAVLHKIAEHLVNYYTKHNQLDGLKDIIYLEMTKETEKWCKEYNKQFNTWMKNISIEILEGKLKFITNE
;
A
#
# COMPACT_ATOMS: atom_id res chain seq x y z
N MET A 1 -10.15 1.23 23.93
CA MET A 1 -11.61 1.02 23.88
C MET A 1 -11.97 0.56 22.47
N LEU A 2 -12.85 -0.43 22.31
CA LEU A 2 -13.34 -0.86 20.99
C LEU A 2 -14.18 0.24 20.34
N ARG A 3 -14.09 0.35 19.01
CA ARG A 3 -14.96 1.17 18.17
C ARG A 3 -16.34 0.48 18.02
N ASN A 4 -17.39 1.21 17.69
CA ASN A 4 -18.74 0.66 17.59
C ASN A 4 -18.83 -0.58 16.69
N TYR A 5 -18.28 -0.51 15.49
CA TYR A 5 -18.27 -1.66 14.58
C TYR A 5 -17.47 -2.86 15.11
N GLN A 6 -16.45 -2.64 15.92
CA GLN A 6 -15.68 -3.74 16.54
C GLN A 6 -16.49 -4.42 17.65
N ILE A 7 -17.31 -3.66 18.39
CA ILE A 7 -18.26 -4.21 19.36
C ILE A 7 -19.32 -5.06 18.64
N GLU A 8 -19.88 -4.56 17.56
CA GLU A 8 -20.85 -5.32 16.74
C GLU A 8 -20.25 -6.63 16.20
N ILE A 9 -19.02 -6.59 15.67
CA ILE A 9 -18.31 -7.78 15.19
C ILE A 9 -18.08 -8.77 16.33
N LYS A 10 -17.62 -8.29 17.49
CA LYS A 10 -17.41 -9.11 18.66
C LYS A 10 -18.69 -9.85 19.07
N ASN A 11 -19.81 -9.13 19.14
CA ASN A 11 -21.12 -9.70 19.45
C ASN A 11 -21.56 -10.73 18.39
N LYS A 12 -21.31 -10.47 17.09
CA LYS A 12 -21.59 -11.44 16.02
C LYS A 12 -20.78 -12.72 16.22
N VAL A 13 -19.49 -12.62 16.54
CA VAL A 13 -18.63 -13.80 16.76
C VAL A 13 -19.07 -14.60 17.97
N GLN A 14 -19.46 -13.96 19.07
CA GLN A 14 -19.92 -14.63 20.29
C GLN A 14 -21.23 -15.39 20.12
N ASN A 15 -22.17 -14.83 19.32
CA ASN A 15 -23.52 -15.40 19.11
C ASN A 15 -23.58 -16.42 17.98
N ILE A 16 -22.45 -16.79 17.36
CA ILE A 16 -22.47 -17.73 16.24
C ILE A 16 -22.34 -19.17 16.70
N GLU A 17 -23.21 -20.05 16.19
CA GLU A 17 -23.23 -21.48 16.55
C GLU A 17 -22.14 -22.30 15.85
N PHE A 18 -21.62 -21.82 14.72
CA PHE A 18 -20.60 -22.54 13.96
C PHE A 18 -19.28 -22.65 14.72
N ARG A 19 -18.67 -23.82 14.62
CA ARG A 19 -17.42 -24.11 15.34
C ARG A 19 -16.19 -23.46 14.71
N LYS A 20 -16.12 -23.39 13.37
CA LYS A 20 -14.97 -22.89 12.63
C LYS A 20 -15.38 -21.71 11.78
N ASN A 21 -15.01 -20.52 12.22
CA ASN A 21 -15.40 -19.28 11.55
C ASN A 21 -14.20 -18.56 10.96
N ILE A 22 -14.40 -17.84 9.86
CA ILE A 22 -13.49 -16.78 9.42
C ILE A 22 -14.14 -15.44 9.70
N LEU A 23 -13.38 -14.55 10.32
CA LEU A 23 -13.69 -13.13 10.44
C LEU A 23 -12.92 -12.35 9.38
N GLN A 24 -13.63 -11.80 8.40
CA GLN A 24 -13.05 -10.87 7.43
C GLN A 24 -13.16 -9.44 7.97
N MET A 25 -12.03 -8.74 8.03
CA MET A 25 -11.95 -7.32 8.35
C MET A 25 -10.90 -6.64 7.49
N PRO A 26 -11.16 -5.46 6.89
CA PRO A 26 -10.20 -4.76 6.03
C PRO A 26 -8.84 -4.48 6.70
N THR A 27 -7.81 -4.28 5.88
CA THR A 27 -6.51 -3.81 6.39
C THR A 27 -6.67 -2.43 7.01
N GLY A 28 -6.09 -2.21 8.19
CA GLY A 28 -6.21 -0.95 8.93
C GLY A 28 -7.42 -0.86 9.87
N SER A 29 -8.36 -1.79 9.81
CA SER A 29 -9.56 -1.79 10.67
C SER A 29 -9.34 -2.23 12.13
N GLY A 30 -8.11 -2.52 12.54
CA GLY A 30 -7.82 -2.94 13.92
C GLY A 30 -8.13 -4.41 14.21
N LYS A 31 -8.00 -5.31 13.23
CA LYS A 31 -8.18 -6.76 13.37
C LYS A 31 -7.53 -7.33 14.62
N THR A 32 -6.24 -7.04 14.84
CA THR A 32 -5.48 -7.56 15.99
C THR A 32 -6.10 -7.16 17.32
N PHE A 33 -6.51 -5.90 17.44
CA PHE A 33 -7.15 -5.41 18.64
C PHE A 33 -8.51 -6.09 18.86
N THR A 34 -9.29 -6.25 17.79
CA THR A 34 -10.61 -6.91 17.86
C THR A 34 -10.51 -8.36 18.30
N PHE A 35 -9.60 -9.17 17.71
CA PHE A 35 -9.52 -10.57 18.08
C PHE A 35 -8.89 -10.78 19.48
N ILE A 36 -8.04 -9.87 19.95
CA ILE A 36 -7.54 -9.91 21.32
C ILE A 36 -8.68 -9.67 22.31
N GLU A 37 -9.57 -8.73 22.05
CA GLU A 37 -10.73 -8.49 22.93
C GLU A 37 -11.73 -9.68 22.88
N ILE A 38 -11.91 -10.30 21.70
CA ILE A 38 -12.68 -11.56 21.58
C ILE A 38 -12.05 -12.66 22.46
N ALA A 39 -10.71 -12.79 22.44
CA ALA A 39 -10.00 -13.76 23.26
C ALA A 39 -10.21 -13.50 24.76
N LYS A 40 -10.14 -12.24 25.20
CA LYS A 40 -10.35 -11.86 26.60
C LYS A 40 -11.77 -12.18 27.09
N ASP A 41 -12.77 -11.84 26.26
CA ASP A 41 -14.16 -12.11 26.59
C ASP A 41 -14.42 -13.61 26.68
N HIS A 42 -13.94 -14.39 25.72
CA HIS A 42 -14.07 -15.85 25.74
C HIS A 42 -13.47 -16.45 27.03
N PHE A 43 -12.27 -16.01 27.41
CA PHE A 43 -11.66 -16.46 28.67
C PHE A 43 -12.48 -16.05 29.91
N THR A 44 -13.02 -14.84 29.91
CA THR A 44 -13.83 -14.34 31.03
C THR A 44 -15.13 -15.15 31.19
N GLU A 45 -15.74 -15.55 30.08
CA GLU A 45 -17.01 -16.29 30.05
C GLU A 45 -16.82 -17.78 30.35
N THR A 46 -15.73 -18.40 29.85
CA THR A 46 -15.57 -19.87 29.87
C THR A 46 -14.45 -20.35 30.75
N THR A 47 -13.51 -19.48 31.13
CA THR A 47 -12.22 -19.83 31.79
C THR A 47 -11.34 -20.78 30.98
N GLU A 48 -11.67 -21.03 29.72
CA GLU A 48 -10.92 -21.91 28.84
C GLU A 48 -9.70 -21.19 28.24
N ARG A 49 -8.59 -21.92 28.11
CA ARG A 49 -7.35 -21.37 27.52
C ARG A 49 -7.52 -21.02 26.05
N ILE A 50 -6.78 -20.00 25.61
CA ILE A 50 -6.81 -19.53 24.24
C ILE A 50 -5.43 -19.68 23.59
N LEU A 51 -5.43 -20.19 22.35
CA LEU A 51 -4.24 -20.22 21.49
C LEU A 51 -4.37 -19.20 20.38
N ILE A 52 -3.38 -18.31 20.25
CA ILE A 52 -3.30 -17.34 19.16
C ILE A 52 -2.13 -17.71 18.25
N LEU A 53 -2.41 -17.97 17.00
CA LEU A 53 -1.44 -18.35 15.98
C LEU A 53 -1.23 -17.18 15.02
N VAL A 54 0.02 -16.76 14.88
CA VAL A 54 0.39 -15.63 14.00
C VAL A 54 1.46 -16.03 13.00
N HIS A 55 1.60 -15.23 11.95
CA HIS A 55 2.60 -15.46 10.89
C HIS A 55 3.87 -14.62 11.06
N ARG A 56 3.87 -13.61 11.96
CA ARG A 56 4.98 -12.66 12.12
C ARG A 56 5.32 -12.38 13.55
N THR A 57 6.62 -12.20 13.80
CA THR A 57 7.17 -11.94 15.13
C THR A 57 6.70 -10.62 15.73
N GLU A 58 6.48 -9.60 14.92
CA GLU A 58 5.99 -8.30 15.37
C GLU A 58 4.61 -8.41 16.04
N LEU A 59 3.77 -9.31 15.54
CA LEU A 59 2.45 -9.57 16.10
C LEU A 59 2.51 -10.33 17.45
N LEU A 60 3.54 -11.17 17.64
CA LEU A 60 3.76 -11.83 18.96
C LEU A 60 3.95 -10.79 20.06
N GLU A 61 4.83 -9.81 19.83
CA GLU A 61 5.14 -8.78 20.83
C GLU A 61 3.92 -7.87 21.08
N GLN A 62 3.20 -7.52 20.03
CA GLN A 62 2.00 -6.69 20.13
C GLN A 62 0.90 -7.38 20.94
N ALA A 63 0.62 -8.64 20.64
CA ALA A 63 -0.40 -9.41 21.34
C ALA A 63 0.01 -9.69 22.81
N ARG A 64 1.28 -10.05 23.04
CA ARG A 64 1.80 -10.21 24.40
C ARG A 64 1.62 -8.94 25.24
N LYS A 65 1.97 -7.78 24.66
CA LYS A 65 1.81 -6.50 25.35
C LYS A 65 0.35 -6.21 25.73
N SER A 66 -0.60 -6.64 24.88
CA SER A 66 -2.04 -6.46 25.12
C SER A 66 -2.65 -7.47 26.10
N LEU A 67 -2.08 -8.70 26.19
CA LEU A 67 -2.56 -9.80 27.05
C LEU A 67 -1.84 -9.86 28.40
N GLY A 68 -0.70 -9.16 28.54
CA GLY A 68 0.04 -9.05 29.80
C GLY A 68 0.77 -10.33 30.22
N GLU A 69 1.01 -10.46 31.53
CA GLU A 69 1.81 -11.56 32.12
C GLU A 69 1.14 -12.94 32.03
N LYS A 70 -0.16 -12.99 31.83
CA LYS A 70 -0.92 -14.23 31.63
C LYS A 70 -0.73 -14.90 30.26
N CYS A 71 0.12 -14.31 29.40
CA CYS A 71 0.38 -14.78 28.05
C CYS A 71 1.75 -15.46 27.94
N PHE A 72 1.75 -16.73 27.53
CA PHE A 72 2.96 -17.50 27.25
C PHE A 72 3.31 -17.46 25.75
N ILE A 73 4.58 -17.12 25.43
CA ILE A 73 5.06 -17.12 24.04
C ILE A 73 5.70 -18.48 23.70
N ILE A 74 5.14 -19.16 22.71
CA ILE A 74 5.68 -20.38 22.14
C ILE A 74 6.76 -20.03 21.12
N SER A 75 8.03 -20.08 21.52
CA SER A 75 9.18 -19.75 20.69
C SER A 75 10.01 -20.96 20.27
N ALA A 76 10.91 -20.77 19.31
CA ALA A 76 11.90 -21.79 18.95
C ALA A 76 12.83 -22.07 20.14
N GLY A 77 13.23 -23.35 20.35
CA GLY A 77 14.11 -23.73 21.45
C GLY A 77 13.43 -24.07 22.78
N ILE A 78 12.13 -23.78 22.96
CA ILE A 78 11.38 -24.20 24.17
C ILE A 78 11.32 -25.72 24.23
N LYS A 79 11.74 -26.29 25.37
CA LYS A 79 11.73 -27.75 25.65
C LYS A 79 10.43 -28.21 26.32
N THR A 80 9.77 -27.35 27.09
CA THR A 80 8.52 -27.62 27.79
C THR A 80 7.58 -26.42 27.67
N ILE A 81 6.28 -26.68 27.56
CA ILE A 81 5.24 -25.64 27.55
C ILE A 81 4.48 -25.75 28.89
N PRO A 82 4.55 -24.73 29.75
CA PRO A 82 3.80 -24.75 31.00
C PRO A 82 2.30 -24.64 30.71
N HIS A 83 1.46 -25.28 31.55
CA HIS A 83 0.01 -25.35 31.37
C HIS A 83 -0.76 -24.42 32.32
N ASN A 84 -0.11 -23.43 32.91
CA ASN A 84 -0.68 -22.52 33.91
C ASN A 84 -0.92 -21.08 33.37
N PHE A 85 -0.87 -20.88 32.06
CA PHE A 85 -1.19 -19.61 31.44
C PHE A 85 -2.61 -19.63 30.85
N ASP A 86 -3.21 -18.46 30.76
CA ASP A 86 -4.55 -18.27 30.18
C ASP A 86 -4.49 -18.16 28.66
N TYR A 87 -3.44 -17.50 28.16
CA TYR A 87 -3.21 -17.25 26.74
C TYR A 87 -1.88 -17.83 26.30
N TYR A 88 -1.89 -18.42 25.11
CA TYR A 88 -0.71 -18.92 24.42
C TYR A 88 -0.61 -18.28 23.06
N ILE A 89 0.55 -17.77 22.69
CA ILE A 89 0.77 -17.17 21.39
C ILE A 89 2.03 -17.74 20.74
N GLY A 90 1.96 -18.06 19.46
CA GLY A 90 3.12 -18.59 18.74
C GLY A 90 3.01 -18.42 17.23
N MET A 91 4.18 -18.54 16.60
CA MET A 91 4.23 -18.70 15.15
C MET A 91 3.64 -20.06 14.79
N ILE A 92 2.80 -20.12 13.75
CA ILE A 92 2.10 -21.34 13.31
C ILE A 92 3.08 -22.51 13.16
N GLU A 93 4.18 -22.34 12.44
CA GLU A 93 5.16 -23.40 12.19
C GLU A 93 5.86 -23.87 13.47
N THR A 94 6.17 -22.94 14.35
CA THR A 94 6.84 -23.24 15.62
C THR A 94 5.90 -23.98 16.56
N THR A 95 4.65 -23.58 16.62
CA THR A 95 3.61 -24.16 17.46
C THR A 95 3.21 -25.55 16.97
N TYR A 96 3.04 -25.71 15.64
CA TYR A 96 2.74 -27.01 15.03
C TYR A 96 3.76 -28.10 15.37
N LYS A 97 5.07 -27.76 15.35
CA LYS A 97 6.13 -28.70 15.74
C LYS A 97 6.06 -29.13 17.22
N ARG A 98 5.28 -28.43 18.03
CA ARG A 98 5.12 -28.66 19.49
C ARG A 98 3.71 -29.06 19.90
N ILE A 99 2.89 -29.44 18.93
CA ILE A 99 1.46 -29.71 19.14
C ILE A 99 1.20 -30.70 20.28
N LYS A 100 2.05 -31.74 20.43
CA LYS A 100 1.95 -32.75 21.49
C LYS A 100 2.26 -32.23 22.90
N MET A 101 2.81 -31.02 23.00
CA MET A 101 3.18 -30.39 24.29
C MET A 101 2.16 -29.33 24.71
N LEU A 102 1.17 -29.03 23.83
CA LEU A 102 0.20 -27.99 24.09
C LEU A 102 -0.87 -28.44 25.08
N PRO A 103 -1.35 -27.55 25.96
CA PRO A 103 -2.56 -27.81 26.74
C PRO A 103 -3.79 -27.84 25.83
N LYS A 104 -4.94 -28.21 26.40
CA LYS A 104 -6.24 -28.06 25.77
C LYS A 104 -6.64 -26.58 25.69
N PHE A 105 -7.32 -26.18 24.60
CA PHE A 105 -7.82 -24.84 24.38
C PHE A 105 -9.34 -24.88 24.17
N GLY A 106 -10.05 -23.83 24.54
CA GLY A 106 -11.45 -23.64 24.16
C GLY A 106 -11.59 -22.83 22.87
N LEU A 107 -10.61 -21.93 22.63
CA LEU A 107 -10.60 -21.09 21.41
C LEU A 107 -9.20 -21.06 20.79
N ILE A 108 -9.14 -21.25 19.47
CA ILE A 108 -7.92 -21.06 18.66
C ILE A 108 -8.18 -19.92 17.69
N ILE A 109 -7.37 -18.86 17.77
CA ILE A 109 -7.41 -17.72 16.84
C ILE A 109 -6.23 -17.82 15.88
N ILE A 110 -6.48 -17.65 14.58
CA ILE A 110 -5.47 -17.76 13.53
C ILE A 110 -5.47 -16.47 12.71
N ASP A 111 -4.45 -15.64 12.93
CA ASP A 111 -4.27 -14.42 12.15
C ASP A 111 -3.77 -14.73 10.74
N GLU A 112 -4.23 -13.93 9.75
CA GLU A 112 -4.00 -14.12 8.31
C GLU A 112 -4.23 -15.58 7.88
N CYS A 113 -5.35 -16.15 8.27
CA CYS A 113 -5.69 -17.57 8.10
C CYS A 113 -5.68 -18.05 6.65
N HIS A 114 -5.70 -17.16 5.66
CA HIS A 114 -5.62 -17.47 4.24
C HIS A 114 -4.23 -17.92 3.76
N PHE A 115 -3.14 -17.73 4.55
CA PHE A 115 -1.77 -18.11 4.18
C PHE A 115 -1.45 -19.61 4.35
N GLY A 116 -2.32 -20.50 3.91
CA GLY A 116 -2.05 -21.94 3.89
C GLY A 116 -1.98 -22.62 5.26
N SER A 117 -2.15 -21.87 6.35
CA SER A 117 -2.23 -22.37 7.73
C SER A 117 -3.42 -23.31 7.93
N PHE A 118 -4.48 -23.12 7.15
CA PHE A 118 -5.67 -23.97 7.16
C PHE A 118 -5.38 -25.45 6.86
N LYS A 119 -4.31 -25.77 6.13
CA LYS A 119 -3.87 -27.17 5.90
C LYS A 119 -3.45 -27.87 7.18
N LYS A 120 -3.11 -27.11 8.24
CA LYS A 120 -2.72 -27.62 9.56
C LYS A 120 -3.87 -27.63 10.56
N LEU A 121 -5.00 -27.00 10.23
CA LEU A 121 -6.19 -26.97 11.11
C LEU A 121 -6.61 -28.34 11.62
N PRO A 122 -6.66 -29.40 10.75
CA PRO A 122 -7.03 -30.73 11.22
C PRO A 122 -6.17 -31.21 12.39
N TYR A 123 -4.91 -30.78 12.49
CA TYR A 123 -4.00 -31.21 13.53
C TYR A 123 -4.14 -30.41 14.83
N PHE A 124 -4.71 -29.20 14.79
CA PHE A 124 -4.94 -28.37 15.98
C PHE A 124 -6.29 -28.62 16.65
N GLY A 125 -7.26 -29.19 15.93
CA GLY A 125 -8.63 -29.27 16.42
C GLY A 125 -9.33 -30.62 16.21
N LEU A 126 -8.61 -31.72 15.92
CA LEU A 126 -9.25 -33.00 15.63
C LEU A 126 -9.65 -33.81 16.87
N GLU A 127 -9.04 -33.55 18.01
CA GLU A 127 -9.32 -34.36 19.23
C GLU A 127 -10.26 -33.67 20.22
N TYR A 128 -10.55 -32.37 20.04
CA TYR A 128 -11.28 -31.55 21.01
C TYR A 128 -12.35 -30.69 20.32
N GLU A 129 -13.39 -30.34 21.07
CA GLU A 129 -14.50 -29.48 20.65
C GLU A 129 -14.13 -27.98 20.59
N GLU A 130 -12.90 -27.64 20.24
CA GLU A 130 -12.40 -26.27 20.24
C GLU A 130 -13.11 -25.42 19.20
N LYS A 131 -13.36 -24.15 19.52
CA LYS A 131 -13.77 -23.13 18.56
C LYS A 131 -12.54 -22.60 17.81
N ILE A 132 -12.67 -22.41 16.52
CA ILE A 132 -11.61 -21.86 15.66
C ILE A 132 -12.09 -20.57 15.01
N LEU A 133 -11.33 -19.49 15.22
CA LEU A 133 -11.56 -18.20 14.57
C LEU A 133 -10.37 -17.84 13.69
N GLY A 134 -10.51 -18.05 12.38
CA GLY A 134 -9.59 -17.48 11.40
C GLY A 134 -9.86 -15.99 11.23
N VAL A 135 -8.84 -15.17 11.16
CA VAL A 135 -8.97 -13.72 10.93
C VAL A 135 -8.17 -13.33 9.72
N THR A 136 -8.75 -12.55 8.81
CA THR A 136 -8.05 -12.09 7.60
C THR A 136 -8.69 -10.83 7.02
N ALA A 137 -7.91 -10.04 6.28
CA ALA A 137 -8.47 -8.96 5.47
C ALA A 137 -9.06 -9.47 4.15
N THR A 138 -8.52 -10.56 3.64
CA THR A 138 -8.83 -11.10 2.31
C THR A 138 -8.96 -12.61 2.40
N PRO A 139 -10.18 -13.15 2.50
CA PRO A 139 -10.43 -14.58 2.60
C PRO A 139 -10.25 -15.28 1.24
N ILE A 140 -9.06 -15.09 0.64
CA ILE A 140 -8.67 -15.61 -0.67
C ILE A 140 -7.54 -16.62 -0.49
N ALA A 141 -7.76 -17.84 -0.88
CA ALA A 141 -6.73 -18.86 -0.93
C ALA A 141 -6.86 -19.68 -2.24
N GLU A 142 -5.80 -20.35 -2.64
CA GLU A 142 -5.79 -21.21 -3.82
C GLU A 142 -6.82 -22.36 -3.69
N THR A 143 -6.90 -22.93 -2.49
CA THR A 143 -7.95 -23.90 -2.13
C THR A 143 -9.10 -23.14 -1.44
N PRO A 144 -10.38 -23.42 -1.78
CA PRO A 144 -11.51 -22.80 -1.11
C PRO A 144 -11.43 -22.91 0.42
N LEU A 145 -11.57 -21.80 1.11
CA LEU A 145 -11.49 -21.79 2.57
C LEU A 145 -12.72 -22.46 3.21
N ALA A 146 -13.84 -22.50 2.50
CA ALA A 146 -15.04 -23.26 2.89
C ALA A 146 -14.80 -24.77 3.08
N ASN A 147 -13.69 -25.31 2.58
CA ASN A 147 -13.31 -26.71 2.84
C ASN A 147 -12.77 -26.93 4.26
N TYR A 148 -12.44 -25.86 4.98
CA TYR A 148 -11.79 -25.91 6.29
C TYR A 148 -12.54 -25.12 7.37
N TYR A 149 -13.36 -24.17 6.98
CA TYR A 149 -14.14 -23.32 7.86
C TYR A 149 -15.62 -23.42 7.48
N ASP A 150 -16.47 -23.40 8.48
CA ASP A 150 -17.91 -23.61 8.33
C ASP A 150 -18.64 -22.33 7.88
N ASN A 151 -18.08 -21.16 8.25
CA ASN A 151 -18.75 -19.88 8.05
C ASN A 151 -17.80 -18.71 7.85
N LEU A 152 -18.27 -17.67 7.15
CA LEU A 152 -17.59 -16.40 6.94
C LEU A 152 -18.41 -15.27 7.57
N ILE A 153 -17.80 -14.59 8.54
CA ILE A 153 -18.34 -13.39 9.19
C ILE A 153 -17.73 -12.17 8.49
N LEU A 154 -18.58 -11.36 7.86
CA LEU A 154 -18.15 -10.14 7.21
C LEU A 154 -18.15 -8.97 8.19
N GLY A 155 -17.01 -8.30 8.28
CA GLY A 155 -16.89 -6.98 8.88
C GLY A 155 -17.38 -5.86 7.94
N PRO A 156 -17.27 -4.59 8.34
CA PRO A 156 -17.65 -3.47 7.51
C PRO A 156 -16.76 -3.36 6.26
N SER A 157 -17.30 -2.83 5.17
CA SER A 157 -16.53 -2.54 3.97
C SER A 157 -15.51 -1.43 4.21
N VAL A 158 -14.51 -1.30 3.32
CA VAL A 158 -13.59 -0.16 3.35
C VAL A 158 -14.34 1.15 3.20
N GLU A 159 -15.30 1.22 2.28
CA GLU A 159 -16.14 2.39 2.05
C GLU A 159 -16.91 2.79 3.30
N THR A 160 -17.54 1.84 4.00
CA THR A 160 -18.22 2.09 5.28
C THR A 160 -17.26 2.68 6.31
N LEU A 161 -16.05 2.09 6.44
CA LEU A 161 -15.06 2.58 7.41
C LEU A 161 -14.51 3.97 7.06
N ILE A 162 -14.48 4.36 5.79
CA ILE A 162 -14.13 5.71 5.35
C ILE A 162 -15.26 6.68 5.68
N ASN A 163 -16.50 6.34 5.37
CA ASN A 163 -17.67 7.17 5.65
C ASN A 163 -17.88 7.41 7.16
N ASP A 164 -17.52 6.41 7.97
CA ASP A 164 -17.58 6.50 9.44
C ASP A 164 -16.29 7.09 10.05
N GLU A 165 -15.38 7.63 9.24
CA GLU A 165 -14.12 8.27 9.64
C GLU A 165 -13.17 7.35 10.44
N TYR A 166 -13.19 6.03 10.19
CA TYR A 166 -12.28 5.06 10.78
C TYR A 166 -11.09 4.73 9.89
N LEU A 167 -11.19 4.96 8.59
CA LEU A 167 -10.14 4.87 7.60
C LEU A 167 -10.12 6.12 6.72
N LEU A 168 -9.01 6.37 6.07
CA LEU A 168 -8.85 7.47 5.12
C LEU A 168 -9.06 6.99 3.69
N ASN A 169 -9.67 7.87 2.89
CA ASN A 169 -9.73 7.72 1.45
C ASN A 169 -8.37 7.99 0.80
N CYS A 170 -8.18 7.56 -0.45
CA CYS A 170 -6.95 7.78 -1.20
C CYS A 170 -7.22 8.40 -2.57
N ASP A 171 -6.23 9.20 -3.03
CA ASP A 171 -6.11 9.54 -4.43
C ASP A 171 -5.12 8.57 -5.08
N VAL A 172 -5.53 7.96 -6.19
CA VAL A 172 -4.72 6.97 -6.90
C VAL A 172 -4.25 7.56 -8.23
N TYR A 173 -2.94 7.62 -8.42
CA TYR A 173 -2.31 8.03 -9.67
C TYR A 173 -1.59 6.86 -10.31
N GLY A 174 -1.70 6.73 -11.61
CA GLY A 174 -0.98 5.75 -12.40
C GLY A 174 -0.38 6.37 -13.65
N PHE A 175 0.33 5.59 -14.46
CA PHE A 175 0.80 6.04 -15.75
C PHE A 175 -0.34 6.06 -16.78
N ALA A 176 -0.42 7.13 -17.59
CA ALA A 176 -1.32 7.21 -18.73
C ALA A 176 -0.99 6.15 -19.80
N SER A 177 0.30 5.77 -19.89
CA SER A 177 0.76 4.83 -20.91
C SER A 177 0.48 3.36 -20.56
N ASP A 178 0.32 2.53 -21.58
CA ASP A 178 0.05 1.11 -21.45
C ASP A 178 1.31 0.22 -21.30
N LEU A 179 2.47 0.81 -20.97
CA LEU A 179 3.72 0.06 -20.90
C LEU A 179 3.61 -1.23 -20.07
N VAL A 180 3.07 -1.12 -18.86
CA VAL A 180 2.90 -2.29 -17.98
C VAL A 180 1.83 -3.25 -18.50
N SER A 181 0.80 -2.74 -19.20
CA SER A 181 -0.27 -3.58 -19.77
C SER A 181 0.20 -4.35 -21.01
N LYS A 182 1.19 -3.84 -21.75
CA LYS A 182 1.80 -4.49 -22.92
C LYS A 182 2.74 -5.62 -22.51
N GLU A 183 3.23 -5.63 -21.27
CA GLU A 183 4.12 -6.66 -20.77
C GLU A 183 3.40 -8.01 -20.61
N LYS A 184 3.90 -9.03 -21.29
CA LYS A 184 3.39 -10.39 -21.23
C LYS A 184 4.26 -11.26 -20.34
N TRP A 185 4.36 -10.90 -19.05
CA TRP A 185 5.14 -11.67 -18.10
C TRP A 185 4.59 -13.09 -17.93
N LYS A 186 5.49 -14.03 -17.83
CA LYS A 186 5.14 -15.42 -17.48
C LYS A 186 4.55 -15.45 -16.07
N ILE A 187 3.64 -16.39 -15.87
CA ILE A 187 3.05 -16.63 -14.55
C ILE A 187 3.74 -17.83 -13.93
N LYS A 188 4.26 -17.66 -12.71
CA LYS A 188 4.85 -18.72 -11.91
C LYS A 188 4.19 -18.75 -10.53
N LYS A 189 3.68 -19.90 -10.12
CA LYS A 189 3.03 -20.10 -8.81
C LYS A 189 1.92 -19.05 -8.52
N GLY A 190 1.13 -18.69 -9.53
CA GLY A 190 0.03 -17.74 -9.39
C GLY A 190 0.42 -16.25 -9.38
N GLU A 191 1.70 -15.90 -9.53
CA GLU A 191 2.21 -14.53 -9.60
C GLU A 191 3.03 -14.31 -10.88
N PHE A 192 3.28 -13.05 -11.25
CA PHE A 192 4.17 -12.71 -12.36
C PHE A 192 5.60 -13.17 -12.09
N ASP A 193 6.32 -13.53 -13.15
CA ASP A 193 7.72 -13.95 -13.05
C ASP A 193 8.57 -12.82 -12.48
N GLU A 194 9.18 -13.08 -11.32
CA GLU A 194 9.93 -12.09 -10.56
C GLU A 194 11.11 -11.53 -11.36
N LYS A 195 11.83 -12.38 -12.10
CA LYS A 195 12.99 -11.94 -12.88
C LYS A 195 12.57 -11.01 -14.03
N GLN A 196 11.48 -11.33 -14.74
CA GLN A 196 10.98 -10.47 -15.81
C GLN A 196 10.48 -9.13 -15.25
N MET A 197 9.84 -9.12 -14.09
CA MET A 197 9.47 -7.87 -13.40
C MET A 197 10.73 -7.10 -12.95
N GLU A 198 11.73 -7.77 -12.41
CA GLU A 198 13.01 -7.14 -12.04
C GLU A 198 13.63 -6.42 -13.22
N ASP A 199 13.81 -7.14 -14.35
CA ASP A 199 14.43 -6.60 -15.55
C ASP A 199 13.67 -5.35 -16.08
N PHE A 200 12.36 -5.38 -16.04
CA PHE A 200 11.51 -4.25 -16.44
C PHE A 200 11.59 -3.06 -15.49
N TYR A 201 11.32 -3.28 -14.18
CA TYR A 201 11.24 -2.20 -13.19
C TYR A 201 12.62 -1.65 -12.80
N SER A 202 13.71 -2.41 -12.97
CA SER A 202 15.08 -1.94 -12.75
C SER A 202 15.67 -1.20 -13.96
N SER A 203 14.94 -1.11 -15.08
CA SER A 203 15.40 -0.32 -16.22
C SER A 203 15.52 1.17 -15.82
N GLU A 204 16.51 1.87 -16.40
CA GLU A 204 16.76 3.28 -16.12
C GLU A 204 15.50 4.13 -16.25
N LYS A 205 14.70 3.87 -17.30
CA LYS A 205 13.43 4.55 -17.56
C LYS A 205 12.45 4.36 -16.40
N MET A 206 12.25 3.13 -15.92
CA MET A 206 11.29 2.85 -14.85
C MET A 206 11.76 3.37 -13.50
N VAL A 207 13.05 3.28 -13.21
CA VAL A 207 13.65 3.85 -12.01
C VAL A 207 13.52 5.38 -12.00
N LYS A 208 13.76 6.05 -13.14
CA LYS A 208 13.55 7.50 -13.25
C LYS A 208 12.07 7.88 -13.10
N ASN A 209 11.18 7.06 -13.62
CA ASN A 209 9.73 7.31 -13.48
C ASN A 209 9.26 7.27 -12.02
N VAL A 210 9.76 6.37 -11.18
CA VAL A 210 9.36 6.34 -9.77
C VAL A 210 9.84 7.57 -9.02
N VAL A 211 11.04 8.06 -9.32
CA VAL A 211 11.59 9.31 -8.75
C VAL A 211 10.76 10.51 -9.19
N ASN A 212 10.48 10.62 -10.49
CA ASN A 212 9.63 11.70 -11.01
C ASN A 212 8.22 11.69 -10.42
N ALA A 213 7.61 10.51 -10.30
CA ALA A 213 6.30 10.36 -9.68
C ALA A 213 6.28 10.84 -8.20
N TYR A 214 7.35 10.53 -7.46
CA TYR A 214 7.51 11.03 -6.10
C TYR A 214 7.60 12.57 -6.09
N TRP A 215 8.46 13.15 -6.91
CA TRP A 215 8.62 14.60 -6.95
C TRP A 215 7.33 15.31 -7.38
N GLU A 216 6.61 14.76 -8.34
CA GLU A 216 5.38 15.36 -8.87
C GLU A 216 4.22 15.34 -7.86
N LYS A 217 4.05 14.26 -7.09
CA LYS A 217 2.84 14.05 -6.29
C LYS A 217 3.06 13.91 -4.79
N SER A 218 4.25 13.55 -4.37
CA SER A 218 4.51 13.19 -2.97
C SER A 218 5.79 13.77 -2.36
N ALA A 219 6.36 14.79 -3.00
CA ALA A 219 7.53 15.47 -2.47
C ALA A 219 7.32 15.90 -1.00
N GLY A 220 8.25 15.54 -0.13
CA GLY A 220 8.19 15.85 1.29
C GLY A 220 7.20 15.04 2.12
N LYS A 221 6.47 14.10 1.54
CA LYS A 221 5.54 13.21 2.26
C LYS A 221 6.25 11.95 2.75
N LYS A 222 5.84 11.47 3.92
CA LYS A 222 6.31 10.17 4.41
C LYS A 222 5.84 9.07 3.45
N THR A 223 6.79 8.38 2.82
CA THR A 223 6.53 7.50 1.68
C THR A 223 7.02 6.07 1.94
N LEU A 224 6.16 5.11 1.67
CA LEU A 224 6.49 3.68 1.67
C LEU A 224 6.43 3.15 0.24
N ILE A 225 7.55 2.59 -0.25
CA ILE A 225 7.69 2.06 -1.62
C ILE A 225 7.74 0.53 -1.58
N PHE A 226 6.87 -0.13 -2.33
CA PHE A 226 6.87 -1.58 -2.51
C PHE A 226 7.55 -1.95 -3.82
N ASN A 227 8.73 -2.54 -3.74
CA ASN A 227 9.52 -2.97 -4.88
C ASN A 227 9.38 -4.48 -5.15
N VAL A 228 9.88 -4.94 -6.31
CA VAL A 228 9.76 -6.33 -6.76
C VAL A 228 10.62 -7.25 -5.90
N ASN A 229 11.94 -6.98 -5.85
CA ASN A 229 12.92 -7.77 -5.13
C ASN A 229 14.12 -6.91 -4.66
N LEU A 230 15.13 -7.52 -4.08
CA LEU A 230 16.26 -6.83 -3.47
C LEU A 230 17.05 -5.99 -4.48
N LYS A 231 17.33 -6.51 -5.66
CA LYS A 231 18.11 -5.79 -6.68
C LYS A 231 17.36 -4.56 -7.18
N HIS A 232 16.08 -4.71 -7.50
CA HIS A 232 15.23 -3.58 -7.86
C HIS A 232 15.13 -2.55 -6.71
N ASN A 233 15.02 -3.02 -5.47
CA ASN A 233 14.97 -2.17 -4.27
C ASN A 233 16.22 -1.29 -4.14
N GLU A 234 17.42 -1.85 -4.41
CA GLU A 234 18.67 -1.10 -4.41
C GLU A 234 18.75 -0.09 -5.56
N CYS A 235 18.30 -0.45 -6.77
CA CYS A 235 18.25 0.49 -7.89
C CYS A 235 17.40 1.72 -7.54
N VAL A 236 16.22 1.51 -6.95
CA VAL A 236 15.32 2.58 -6.53
C VAL A 236 15.95 3.42 -5.41
N ARG A 237 16.52 2.79 -4.37
CA ARG A 237 17.21 3.50 -3.28
C ARG A 237 18.31 4.40 -3.84
N ASN A 238 19.16 3.87 -4.72
CA ASN A 238 20.26 4.62 -5.29
C ASN A 238 19.79 5.83 -6.11
N ALA A 239 18.73 5.66 -6.89
CA ALA A 239 18.16 6.76 -7.68
C ALA A 239 17.63 7.89 -6.78
N PHE A 240 16.93 7.58 -5.70
CA PHE A 240 16.49 8.58 -4.73
C PHE A 240 17.68 9.24 -3.98
N ALA A 241 18.72 8.47 -3.68
CA ALA A 241 19.94 8.98 -3.04
C ALA A 241 20.69 9.96 -3.96
N LEU A 242 20.73 9.72 -5.28
CA LEU A 242 21.31 10.65 -6.27
C LEU A 242 20.56 11.99 -6.31
N GLU A 243 19.27 12.01 -6.01
CA GLU A 243 18.48 13.23 -5.84
C GLU A 243 18.68 13.92 -4.48
N GLY A 244 19.61 13.44 -3.64
CA GLY A 244 19.91 13.99 -2.32
C GLY A 244 18.90 13.62 -1.25
N LEU A 245 18.02 12.63 -1.48
CA LEU A 245 17.02 12.17 -0.53
C LEU A 245 17.59 11.07 0.37
N GLU A 246 17.29 11.15 1.69
CA GLU A 246 17.59 10.06 2.60
C GLU A 246 16.55 8.95 2.44
N VAL A 247 16.99 7.79 1.97
CA VAL A 247 16.17 6.62 1.74
C VAL A 247 16.77 5.41 2.43
N ARG A 248 15.97 4.68 3.19
CA ARG A 248 16.39 3.40 3.77
C ARG A 248 15.65 2.24 3.13
N THR A 249 16.22 1.06 3.27
CA THR A 249 15.67 -0.18 2.72
C THR A 249 15.37 -1.18 3.83
N ILE A 250 14.37 -2.02 3.60
CA ILE A 250 14.02 -3.12 4.50
C ILE A 250 13.57 -4.34 3.69
N SER A 251 14.03 -5.52 4.08
CA SER A 251 13.70 -6.79 3.42
C SER A 251 13.72 -7.96 4.42
N SER A 252 13.50 -9.17 3.93
CA SER A 252 13.65 -10.39 4.75
C SER A 252 15.09 -10.64 5.20
N GLU A 253 16.08 -10.12 4.46
CA GLU A 253 17.52 -10.28 4.73
C GLU A 253 18.08 -9.21 5.69
N THR A 254 17.32 -8.13 5.96
CA THR A 254 17.74 -7.07 6.89
C THR A 254 17.91 -7.64 8.30
N ASP A 255 19.07 -7.42 8.90
CA ASP A 255 19.37 -7.84 10.28
C ASP A 255 18.32 -7.32 11.27
N LYS A 256 18.12 -8.05 12.38
CA LYS A 256 17.09 -7.72 13.36
C LYS A 256 17.30 -6.34 14.01
N ASN A 257 18.55 -5.96 14.30
CA ASN A 257 18.86 -4.67 14.92
C ASN A 257 18.71 -3.53 13.91
N GLU A 258 19.27 -3.70 12.71
CA GLU A 258 19.13 -2.77 11.59
C GLU A 258 17.66 -2.56 11.22
N ARG A 259 16.87 -3.63 11.21
CA ARG A 259 15.41 -3.54 10.99
C ARG A 259 14.74 -2.67 12.04
N LYS A 260 15.08 -2.86 13.32
CA LYS A 260 14.52 -2.08 14.43
C LYS A 260 14.92 -0.60 14.32
N GLU A 261 16.16 -0.31 13.99
CA GLU A 261 16.65 1.06 13.78
C GLU A 261 15.98 1.73 12.57
N THR A 262 15.87 1.02 11.45
CA THR A 262 15.21 1.51 10.23
C THR A 262 13.73 1.80 10.47
N ILE A 263 13.02 0.92 11.17
CA ILE A 263 11.62 1.14 11.53
C ILE A 263 11.49 2.34 12.47
N ASN A 264 12.37 2.46 13.46
CA ASN A 264 12.34 3.61 14.39
C ASN A 264 12.64 4.92 13.67
N TRP A 265 13.65 4.95 12.79
CA TRP A 265 13.94 6.09 11.95
C TRP A 265 12.74 6.48 11.06
N PHE A 266 12.08 5.49 10.44
CA PHE A 266 10.90 5.74 9.62
C PHE A 266 9.75 6.34 10.43
N ARG A 267 9.57 5.91 11.68
CA ARG A 267 8.54 6.44 12.58
C ARG A 267 8.79 7.88 12.99
N THR A 268 10.03 8.20 13.34
CA THR A 268 10.39 9.51 13.88
C THR A 268 10.64 10.58 12.83
N ASN A 269 11.00 10.20 11.61
CA ASN A 269 11.26 11.14 10.51
C ASN A 269 9.98 11.42 9.72
N LYS A 270 9.55 12.68 9.68
CA LYS A 270 8.33 13.11 8.99
C LYS A 270 8.39 12.95 7.46
N HIS A 271 9.58 13.02 6.87
CA HIS A 271 9.80 12.98 5.42
C HIS A 271 10.50 11.71 4.97
N ALA A 272 10.43 10.67 5.79
CA ALA A 272 11.11 9.41 5.52
C ALA A 272 10.59 8.72 4.25
N ILE A 273 11.53 8.21 3.47
CA ILE A 273 11.24 7.34 2.32
C ILE A 273 11.79 5.95 2.65
N LEU A 274 10.93 4.96 2.70
CA LEU A 274 11.30 3.58 3.00
C LEU A 274 11.00 2.67 1.82
N CYS A 275 12.04 2.10 1.24
CA CYS A 275 11.94 1.07 0.21
C CYS A 275 11.81 -0.31 0.85
N ASN A 276 10.86 -1.11 0.41
CA ASN A 276 10.52 -2.38 1.04
C ASN A 276 10.33 -3.50 0.02
N VAL A 277 10.77 -4.70 0.41
CA VAL A 277 10.54 -5.95 -0.32
C VAL A 277 9.87 -6.96 0.61
N GLY A 278 8.57 -7.19 0.40
CA GLY A 278 7.82 -8.31 0.99
C GLY A 278 7.59 -8.31 2.50
N VAL A 279 8.20 -7.41 3.29
CA VAL A 279 8.16 -7.52 4.76
C VAL A 279 7.18 -6.57 5.46
N LEU A 280 6.81 -5.44 4.86
CA LEU A 280 5.89 -4.47 5.47
C LEU A 280 4.45 -4.58 4.96
N THR A 281 4.13 -5.62 4.23
CA THR A 281 2.78 -5.89 3.71
C THR A 281 1.80 -6.30 4.80
N THR A 282 2.27 -7.00 5.83
CA THR A 282 1.45 -7.43 6.98
C THR A 282 2.14 -7.06 8.30
N GLY A 283 1.38 -6.87 9.38
CA GLY A 283 1.93 -6.65 10.72
C GLY A 283 2.65 -5.32 10.98
N PHE A 284 2.86 -4.47 9.98
CA PHE A 284 3.50 -3.17 10.15
C PHE A 284 2.47 -2.08 10.47
N ASP A 285 2.65 -1.41 11.61
CA ASP A 285 1.75 -0.35 12.07
C ASP A 285 2.47 0.99 12.11
N GLU A 286 2.18 1.83 11.10
CA GLU A 286 2.69 3.20 11.00
C GLU A 286 1.60 4.10 10.39
N PRO A 287 0.79 4.77 11.21
CA PRO A 287 -0.34 5.59 10.73
C PRO A 287 0.08 6.81 9.94
N SER A 288 1.27 7.35 10.18
CA SER A 288 1.74 8.60 9.56
C SER A 288 2.17 8.46 8.08
N ILE A 289 2.05 7.28 7.46
CA ILE A 289 2.35 7.09 6.03
C ILE A 289 1.37 7.90 5.20
N GLU A 290 1.87 8.82 4.39
CA GLU A 290 1.07 9.70 3.53
C GLU A 290 1.05 9.25 2.07
N THR A 291 2.07 8.50 1.62
CA THR A 291 2.16 8.00 0.25
C THR A 291 2.58 6.53 0.22
N ILE A 292 1.86 5.78 -0.59
CA ILE A 292 2.20 4.41 -0.97
C ILE A 292 2.61 4.40 -2.44
N ILE A 293 3.79 3.91 -2.75
CA ILE A 293 4.22 3.70 -4.14
C ILE A 293 4.22 2.19 -4.43
N LEU A 294 3.34 1.77 -5.33
CA LEU A 294 3.27 0.39 -5.82
C LEU A 294 4.20 0.26 -7.03
N ASN A 295 5.49 0.10 -6.78
CA ASN A 295 6.53 -0.01 -7.80
C ASN A 295 6.74 -1.47 -8.21
N ARG A 296 5.66 -2.21 -8.33
CA ARG A 296 5.56 -3.60 -8.78
C ARG A 296 4.16 -3.91 -9.28
N ALA A 297 4.05 -4.80 -10.24
CA ALA A 297 2.78 -5.43 -10.58
C ALA A 297 2.55 -6.65 -9.69
N THR A 298 1.28 -6.99 -9.43
CA THR A 298 0.91 -8.26 -8.78
C THR A 298 -0.40 -8.81 -9.34
N LYS A 299 -0.53 -10.13 -9.39
CA LYS A 299 -1.80 -10.84 -9.64
C LYS A 299 -2.60 -11.06 -8.36
N SER A 300 -1.98 -10.88 -7.22
CA SER A 300 -2.60 -11.12 -5.92
C SER A 300 -3.42 -9.91 -5.47
N LEU A 301 -4.75 -10.03 -5.50
CA LEU A 301 -5.67 -9.03 -4.91
C LEU A 301 -5.36 -8.82 -3.43
N SER A 302 -5.07 -9.90 -2.69
CA SER A 302 -4.71 -9.82 -1.27
C SER A 302 -3.48 -8.97 -1.03
N LEU A 303 -2.40 -9.18 -1.80
CA LEU A 303 -1.18 -8.39 -1.69
C LEU A 303 -1.43 -6.92 -2.03
N TYR A 304 -2.18 -6.64 -3.11
CA TYR A 304 -2.54 -5.28 -3.51
C TYR A 304 -3.28 -4.54 -2.38
N LEU A 305 -4.34 -5.12 -1.84
CA LEU A 305 -5.14 -4.51 -0.77
C LEU A 305 -4.35 -4.34 0.53
N GLN A 306 -3.44 -5.26 0.85
CA GLN A 306 -2.56 -5.13 2.00
C GLN A 306 -1.54 -3.99 1.84
N MET A 307 -0.97 -3.82 0.65
CA MET A 307 -0.04 -2.71 0.36
C MET A 307 -0.74 -1.36 0.46
N VAL A 308 -1.89 -1.19 -0.22
CA VAL A 308 -2.66 0.07 -0.20
C VAL A 308 -3.15 0.40 1.20
N GLY A 309 -3.66 -0.59 1.93
CA GLY A 309 -4.18 -0.44 3.29
C GLY A 309 -3.15 0.03 4.33
N ARG A 310 -1.85 0.06 4.00
CA ARG A 310 -0.83 0.67 4.89
C ARG A 310 -0.97 2.18 5.00
N GLY A 311 -1.48 2.84 3.96
CA GLY A 311 -1.73 4.28 3.95
C GLY A 311 -3.06 4.72 4.57
N SER A 312 -4.02 3.82 4.76
CA SER A 312 -5.42 4.19 5.09
C SER A 312 -5.67 4.62 6.54
N ARG A 313 -4.69 4.49 7.44
CA ARG A 313 -4.90 4.76 8.86
C ARG A 313 -5.00 6.25 9.16
N LEU A 314 -5.83 6.56 10.15
CA LEU A 314 -5.96 7.93 10.68
C LEU A 314 -4.66 8.37 11.36
N TYR A 315 -4.29 9.61 11.11
CA TYR A 315 -3.18 10.27 11.77
C TYR A 315 -3.45 11.78 11.83
N GLU A 316 -3.01 12.44 12.85
CA GLU A 316 -3.21 13.88 13.04
C GLU A 316 -2.70 14.69 11.84
N GLY A 317 -3.53 15.57 11.30
CA GLY A 317 -3.23 16.38 10.12
C GLY A 317 -3.25 15.63 8.78
N LYS A 318 -3.65 14.35 8.75
CA LYS A 318 -3.75 13.56 7.53
C LYS A 318 -5.22 13.36 7.14
N GLU A 319 -5.65 14.03 6.09
CA GLU A 319 -7.04 13.93 5.58
C GLU A 319 -7.22 12.78 4.59
N LYS A 320 -6.20 12.48 3.82
CA LYS A 320 -6.17 11.42 2.81
C LYS A 320 -4.73 10.93 2.60
N PHE A 321 -4.56 9.85 1.88
CA PHE A 321 -3.25 9.38 1.46
C PHE A 321 -3.16 9.25 -0.06
N LEU A 322 -1.94 9.14 -0.58
CA LEU A 322 -1.70 8.97 -2.01
C LEU A 322 -1.28 7.54 -2.31
N VAL A 323 -1.74 7.04 -3.45
CA VAL A 323 -1.24 5.79 -4.04
C VAL A 323 -0.68 6.12 -5.42
N LEU A 324 0.61 5.89 -5.62
CA LEU A 324 1.24 5.97 -6.93
C LEU A 324 1.37 4.54 -7.47
N ASP A 325 0.43 4.15 -8.33
CA ASP A 325 0.36 2.79 -8.86
C ASP A 325 1.11 2.65 -10.17
N LEU A 326 2.40 2.37 -10.07
CA LEU A 326 3.28 2.16 -11.22
C LEU A 326 3.17 0.73 -11.79
N GLY A 327 2.44 -0.14 -11.10
CA GLY A 327 2.21 -1.55 -11.48
C GLY A 327 0.88 -1.81 -12.19
N LYS A 328 0.05 -0.78 -12.40
CA LYS A 328 -1.34 -0.91 -12.90
C LYS A 328 -2.18 -1.93 -12.09
N ASN A 329 -1.95 -1.98 -10.80
CA ASN A 329 -2.66 -2.90 -9.91
C ASN A 329 -4.11 -2.48 -9.73
N THR A 330 -4.39 -1.18 -9.62
CA THR A 330 -5.75 -0.62 -9.54
C THR A 330 -6.56 -0.95 -10.79
N THR A 331 -5.96 -0.82 -11.97
CA THR A 331 -6.62 -1.20 -13.24
C THR A 331 -6.90 -2.70 -13.32
N ARG A 332 -6.07 -3.52 -12.69
CA ARG A 332 -6.20 -4.99 -12.70
C ARG A 332 -7.19 -5.50 -11.67
N HIS A 333 -7.21 -4.91 -10.49
CA HIS A 333 -7.94 -5.42 -9.33
C HIS A 333 -9.16 -4.58 -8.94
N GLY A 334 -9.30 -3.37 -9.47
CA GLY A 334 -10.28 -2.39 -9.04
C GLY A 334 -9.74 -1.43 -7.97
N ALA A 335 -10.57 -0.50 -7.54
CA ALA A 335 -10.23 0.46 -6.50
C ALA A 335 -10.13 -0.22 -5.13
N TYR A 336 -9.33 0.36 -4.24
CA TYR A 336 -9.23 -0.08 -2.85
C TYR A 336 -10.59 -0.07 -2.11
N THR A 337 -11.46 0.82 -2.52
CA THR A 337 -12.82 1.02 -1.96
C THR A 337 -13.88 0.17 -2.63
N ASP A 338 -13.57 -0.55 -3.70
CA ASP A 338 -14.56 -1.34 -4.42
C ASP A 338 -15.12 -2.47 -3.54
N TYR A 339 -16.33 -2.88 -3.88
CA TYR A 339 -16.95 -4.06 -3.29
C TYR A 339 -16.29 -5.34 -3.85
N PHE A 340 -15.88 -6.19 -2.95
CA PHE A 340 -15.35 -7.52 -3.27
C PHE A 340 -16.29 -8.59 -2.72
N ASP A 341 -16.68 -9.52 -3.56
CA ASP A 341 -17.53 -10.67 -3.17
C ASP A 341 -16.71 -11.69 -2.38
N TRP A 342 -16.49 -11.39 -1.09
CA TRP A 342 -15.72 -12.25 -0.20
C TRP A 342 -16.34 -13.63 0.00
N GLU A 343 -17.67 -13.75 -0.06
CA GLU A 343 -18.35 -15.03 0.04
C GLU A 343 -18.03 -15.95 -1.13
N ASN A 344 -17.97 -15.39 -2.32
CA ASN A 344 -17.60 -16.12 -3.51
C ASN A 344 -16.15 -16.61 -3.46
N TYR A 345 -15.21 -15.74 -3.04
CA TYR A 345 -13.82 -16.16 -2.80
C TYR A 345 -13.70 -17.22 -1.72
N PHE A 346 -14.43 -17.10 -0.63
CA PHE A 346 -14.48 -18.09 0.45
C PHE A 346 -14.92 -19.46 -0.06
N LYS A 347 -16.02 -19.51 -0.83
CA LYS A 347 -16.64 -20.75 -1.35
C LYS A 347 -15.85 -21.40 -2.48
N HIS A 348 -15.18 -20.60 -3.33
CA HIS A 348 -14.60 -21.10 -4.58
C HIS A 348 -13.09 -20.90 -4.72
N GLY A 349 -12.47 -20.12 -3.83
CA GLY A 349 -11.03 -19.83 -3.85
C GLY A 349 -10.61 -18.86 -4.96
N ALA A 350 -9.30 -18.71 -5.13
CA ALA A 350 -8.70 -17.76 -6.07
C ALA A 350 -8.87 -18.13 -7.56
N LYS A 351 -9.23 -19.36 -7.89
CA LYS A 351 -9.34 -19.85 -9.28
C LYS A 351 -10.45 -19.21 -10.11
N LEU A 352 -11.32 -18.42 -9.48
CA LEU A 352 -12.40 -17.69 -10.16
C LEU A 352 -11.91 -16.70 -11.23
N ASN A 353 -10.65 -16.27 -11.18
CA ASN A 353 -10.09 -15.28 -12.10
C ASN A 353 -9.27 -15.85 -13.27
N ASP A 354 -9.09 -17.16 -13.38
CA ASP A 354 -8.44 -17.78 -14.54
C ASP A 354 -9.47 -17.98 -15.68
N GLY A 355 -9.76 -16.89 -16.40
CA GLY A 355 -10.39 -16.94 -17.73
C GLY A 355 -11.91 -16.76 -17.81
N LYS A 356 -12.65 -16.66 -16.71
CA LYS A 356 -14.03 -16.16 -16.74
C LYS A 356 -14.07 -14.81 -16.05
N LYS A 357 -14.05 -13.74 -16.85
CA LYS A 357 -14.41 -12.41 -16.38
C LYS A 357 -15.73 -12.53 -15.63
N GLY A 358 -15.71 -12.15 -14.36
CA GLY A 358 -16.90 -12.05 -13.54
C GLY A 358 -17.99 -11.30 -14.28
N SER A 359 -19.18 -11.79 -14.12
CA SER A 359 -20.45 -11.32 -14.63
C SER A 359 -20.46 -9.83 -15.01
N GLY A 360 -20.51 -9.54 -16.30
CA GLY A 360 -21.48 -8.55 -16.68
C GLY A 360 -21.07 -7.31 -17.37
N VAL A 361 -19.83 -6.95 -17.58
CA VAL A 361 -19.57 -5.86 -18.55
C VAL A 361 -18.51 -6.32 -19.54
N ALA A 362 -18.94 -6.51 -20.80
CA ALA A 362 -18.01 -6.73 -21.89
C ALA A 362 -17.00 -5.56 -21.88
N PRO A 363 -15.68 -5.80 -22.07
CA PRO A 363 -14.71 -4.74 -22.07
C PRO A 363 -15.07 -3.73 -23.15
N VAL A 364 -15.54 -2.57 -22.71
CA VAL A 364 -15.93 -1.46 -23.58
C VAL A 364 -14.88 -0.36 -23.49
N LYS A 365 -14.70 0.36 -24.59
CA LYS A 365 -13.95 1.61 -24.65
C LYS A 365 -14.88 2.72 -25.11
N GLU A 366 -14.64 3.91 -24.61
CA GLU A 366 -15.33 5.13 -25.01
C GLU A 366 -14.58 5.79 -26.17
N CYS A 367 -15.32 6.27 -27.15
CA CYS A 367 -14.74 7.07 -28.23
C CYS A 367 -14.44 8.48 -27.72
N PRO A 368 -13.20 9.00 -27.86
CA PRO A 368 -12.84 10.33 -27.38
C PRO A 368 -13.56 11.46 -28.14
N GLU A 369 -13.97 11.21 -29.40
CA GLU A 369 -14.61 12.22 -30.23
C GLU A 369 -16.13 12.34 -30.02
N CYS A 370 -16.82 11.20 -29.84
CA CYS A 370 -18.29 11.20 -29.77
C CYS A 370 -18.84 10.49 -28.54
N HIS A 371 -17.99 10.03 -27.61
CA HIS A 371 -18.33 9.34 -26.36
C HIS A 371 -19.11 8.03 -26.54
N TYR A 372 -19.18 7.51 -27.77
CA TYR A 372 -19.83 6.24 -28.05
C TYR A 372 -19.07 5.07 -27.41
N LEU A 373 -19.78 4.28 -26.62
CA LEU A 373 -19.24 3.09 -25.97
C LEU A 373 -19.26 1.90 -26.93
N GLN A 374 -18.12 1.27 -27.15
CA GLN A 374 -18.01 0.08 -28.00
C GLN A 374 -17.02 -0.92 -27.46
N HIS A 375 -17.09 -2.15 -27.97
CA HIS A 375 -16.18 -3.22 -27.55
C HIS A 375 -14.72 -2.84 -27.86
N THR A 376 -13.80 -3.07 -26.90
CA THR A 376 -12.38 -2.71 -27.02
C THR A 376 -11.66 -3.27 -28.26
N ARG A 377 -12.16 -4.34 -28.86
CA ARG A 377 -11.59 -4.96 -30.08
C ARG A 377 -11.90 -4.20 -31.36
N LYS A 378 -12.87 -3.29 -31.38
CA LYS A 378 -13.19 -2.52 -32.59
C LYS A 378 -12.17 -1.39 -32.73
N LEU A 379 -11.50 -1.36 -33.89
CA LEU A 379 -10.45 -0.37 -34.20
C LEU A 379 -11.02 0.97 -34.71
N VAL A 380 -12.24 0.95 -35.22
CA VAL A 380 -12.93 2.14 -35.70
C VAL A 380 -14.22 2.34 -34.92
N CYS A 381 -14.55 3.58 -34.60
CA CYS A 381 -15.79 3.93 -33.91
C CYS A 381 -16.98 3.67 -34.81
N ALA A 382 -17.93 2.85 -34.34
CA ALA A 382 -19.13 2.49 -35.11
C ALA A 382 -20.10 3.68 -35.30
N SER A 383 -19.98 4.75 -34.51
CA SER A 383 -20.85 5.92 -34.54
C SER A 383 -20.28 7.04 -35.41
N CYS A 384 -19.03 7.44 -35.19
CA CYS A 384 -18.44 8.62 -35.84
C CYS A 384 -17.28 8.29 -36.79
N GLY A 385 -16.88 7.03 -36.91
CA GLY A 385 -15.77 6.63 -37.79
C GLY A 385 -14.37 6.94 -37.27
N HIS A 386 -14.22 7.43 -36.01
CA HIS A 386 -12.93 7.71 -35.40
C HIS A 386 -12.06 6.45 -35.38
N ASP A 387 -10.80 6.56 -35.86
CA ASP A 387 -9.85 5.46 -35.94
C ASP A 387 -8.95 5.44 -34.69
N PHE A 388 -9.08 4.42 -33.89
CA PHE A 388 -8.30 4.23 -32.66
C PHE A 388 -6.85 3.77 -32.94
N GLU A 389 -6.51 3.31 -34.15
CA GLU A 389 -5.12 2.98 -34.51
C GLU A 389 -4.27 4.24 -34.74
N ASP A 390 -4.86 5.33 -35.24
CA ASP A 390 -4.17 6.61 -35.39
C ASP A 390 -3.85 7.24 -34.02
N GLU A 391 -4.70 7.03 -33.04
CA GLU A 391 -4.38 7.41 -31.64
C GLU A 391 -3.25 6.58 -31.05
N GLN A 392 -3.20 5.28 -31.33
CA GLN A 392 -2.09 4.43 -30.87
C GLN A 392 -0.75 4.89 -31.47
N LYS A 393 -0.72 5.29 -32.73
CA LYS A 393 0.48 5.83 -33.39
C LYS A 393 0.87 7.22 -32.86
N LYS A 394 -0.10 8.10 -32.58
CA LYS A 394 0.13 9.38 -31.89
C LYS A 394 0.60 9.20 -30.48
N GLN A 395 0.01 8.27 -29.73
CA GLN A 395 0.44 7.91 -28.37
C GLN A 395 1.85 7.29 -28.36
N GLU A 396 2.25 6.51 -29.36
CA GLU A 396 3.61 6.00 -29.50
C GLU A 396 4.65 7.10 -29.75
N GLN A 397 4.26 8.22 -30.35
CA GLN A 397 5.11 9.41 -30.51
C GLN A 397 5.13 10.32 -29.27
N GLU A 398 4.03 10.40 -28.51
CA GLU A 398 3.93 11.09 -27.23
C GLU A 398 4.54 10.31 -26.06
N GLU A 399 4.79 8.99 -26.22
CA GLU A 399 5.36 8.08 -25.21
C GLU A 399 6.79 8.41 -24.75
N LYS A 400 7.39 9.51 -25.18
CA LYS A 400 8.72 9.91 -24.70
C LYS A 400 8.73 10.47 -23.28
N GLU A 401 7.60 10.93 -22.75
CA GLU A 401 7.46 11.34 -21.35
C GLU A 401 6.22 10.69 -20.72
N GLN A 402 6.42 9.77 -19.81
CA GLN A 402 5.32 9.15 -19.04
C GLN A 402 4.81 10.14 -18.02
N LYS A 403 3.58 10.62 -18.20
CA LYS A 403 2.88 11.45 -17.21
C LYS A 403 2.01 10.60 -16.29
N LEU A 404 1.98 10.96 -15.01
CA LEU A 404 1.02 10.40 -14.08
C LEU A 404 -0.37 10.94 -14.35
N VAL A 405 -1.38 10.06 -14.32
CA VAL A 405 -2.79 10.44 -14.40
C VAL A 405 -3.50 10.09 -13.11
N LEU A 406 -4.48 10.92 -12.75
CA LEU A 406 -5.35 10.63 -11.62
C LEU A 406 -6.31 9.50 -12.01
N LEU A 407 -6.22 8.37 -11.35
CA LEU A 407 -7.11 7.22 -11.55
C LEU A 407 -8.36 7.33 -10.68
N ILE A 408 -8.20 7.81 -9.44
CA ILE A 408 -9.28 8.00 -8.47
C ILE A 408 -8.93 9.22 -7.61
N SER A 409 -9.82 10.21 -7.55
CA SER A 409 -9.69 11.36 -6.64
C SER A 409 -11.03 11.93 -6.21
N THR A 410 -11.06 12.41 -4.99
CA THR A 410 -12.21 13.13 -4.42
C THR A 410 -12.04 14.65 -4.43
N LYS A 411 -10.80 15.18 -4.62
CA LYS A 411 -10.50 16.63 -4.68
C LYS A 411 -9.19 16.91 -5.43
N PRO A 412 -9.00 18.11 -6.01
CA PRO A 412 -7.75 18.55 -6.60
C PRO A 412 -6.61 18.59 -5.59
N ILE A 413 -5.39 18.25 -6.01
CA ILE A 413 -4.19 18.31 -5.17
C ILE A 413 -3.58 19.70 -5.28
N GLU A 414 -3.29 20.32 -4.14
CA GLU A 414 -2.51 21.55 -4.04
C GLU A 414 -1.01 21.27 -4.19
N LEU A 415 -0.25 22.26 -4.64
CA LEU A 415 1.20 22.18 -4.81
C LEU A 415 1.90 21.99 -3.45
N PRO A 416 2.82 21.02 -3.28
CA PRO A 416 3.43 20.71 -2.00
C PRO A 416 4.66 21.58 -1.69
N ILE A 417 4.67 22.87 -2.06
CA ILE A 417 5.84 23.77 -1.95
C ILE A 417 6.29 23.92 -0.49
N ASP A 418 5.37 24.13 0.44
CA ASP A 418 5.69 24.26 1.86
C ASP A 418 6.35 23.00 2.43
N ARG A 419 5.97 21.81 1.94
CA ARG A 419 6.61 20.55 2.33
C ARG A 419 8.02 20.40 1.76
N LEU A 420 8.24 20.82 0.52
CA LEU A 420 9.58 20.85 -0.09
C LEU A 420 10.52 21.75 0.70
N LEU A 421 10.04 22.92 1.08
CA LEU A 421 10.81 23.88 1.90
C LEU A 421 11.13 23.31 3.28
N THR A 422 10.15 22.70 3.95
CA THR A 422 10.35 22.06 5.25
C THR A 422 11.38 20.94 5.16
N MET A 423 11.28 20.09 4.15
CA MET A 423 12.22 19.00 3.91
C MET A 423 13.63 19.49 3.57
N ALA A 424 13.74 20.56 2.80
CA ALA A 424 15.01 21.20 2.48
C ALA A 424 15.70 21.74 3.76
N LYS A 425 14.89 22.29 4.67
CA LYS A 425 15.32 22.75 5.98
C LYS A 425 15.89 21.61 6.82
N ASP A 426 15.11 20.58 7.00
CA ASP A 426 15.45 19.45 7.86
C ASP A 426 16.69 18.68 7.36
N ARG A 427 16.95 18.70 6.05
CA ARG A 427 18.02 17.95 5.39
C ARG A 427 19.21 18.79 4.92
N GLY A 428 19.20 20.09 5.13
CA GLY A 428 20.29 20.98 4.73
C GLY A 428 20.56 20.99 3.21
N TRP A 429 19.53 20.86 2.36
CA TRP A 429 19.68 20.85 0.92
C TRP A 429 20.28 22.14 0.39
N LYS A 430 21.07 22.02 -0.70
CA LYS A 430 21.59 23.19 -1.38
C LYS A 430 20.42 24.02 -1.97
N PRO A 431 20.42 25.35 -1.79
CA PRO A 431 19.36 26.23 -2.26
C PRO A 431 18.94 26.01 -3.72
N PHE A 432 19.91 25.79 -4.59
CA PHE A 432 19.70 25.60 -6.02
C PHE A 432 18.83 24.39 -6.35
N ALA A 433 19.06 23.24 -5.69
CA ALA A 433 18.29 22.02 -5.95
C ALA A 433 16.81 22.18 -5.55
N VAL A 434 16.55 22.91 -4.45
CA VAL A 434 15.17 23.19 -3.99
C VAL A 434 14.44 24.08 -4.97
N LEU A 435 15.06 25.13 -5.42
CA LEU A 435 14.48 26.08 -6.38
C LEU A 435 14.17 25.43 -7.71
N HIS A 436 15.09 24.63 -8.22
CA HIS A 436 14.87 23.91 -9.46
C HIS A 436 13.62 23.02 -9.38
N LYS A 437 13.45 22.32 -8.26
CA LYS A 437 12.28 21.47 -8.03
C LYS A 437 10.98 22.28 -7.85
N ILE A 438 11.01 23.40 -7.15
CA ILE A 438 9.85 24.30 -7.04
C ILE A 438 9.44 24.81 -8.42
N ALA A 439 10.42 25.28 -9.21
CA ALA A 439 10.15 25.80 -10.55
C ALA A 439 9.59 24.72 -11.49
N GLU A 440 10.12 23.51 -11.48
CA GLU A 440 9.55 22.37 -12.24
C GLU A 440 8.09 22.10 -11.84
N HIS A 441 7.77 22.13 -10.55
CA HIS A 441 6.41 21.94 -10.07
C HIS A 441 5.44 23.02 -10.55
N LEU A 442 5.87 24.30 -10.49
CA LEU A 442 5.08 25.43 -10.96
C LEU A 442 4.81 25.35 -12.47
N VAL A 443 5.85 25.06 -13.27
CA VAL A 443 5.70 24.89 -14.74
C VAL A 443 4.69 23.78 -15.03
N ASN A 444 4.82 22.63 -14.42
CA ASN A 444 3.91 21.50 -14.65
C ASN A 444 2.46 21.83 -14.24
N TYR A 445 2.30 22.57 -13.13
CA TYR A 445 0.97 23.00 -12.68
C TYR A 445 0.29 23.94 -13.66
N TYR A 446 0.95 25.04 -14.04
CA TYR A 446 0.36 26.06 -14.90
C TYR A 446 0.19 25.59 -16.34
N THR A 447 1.11 24.76 -16.85
CA THR A 447 0.96 24.12 -18.17
C THR A 447 -0.27 23.22 -18.22
N LYS A 448 -0.52 22.46 -17.15
CA LYS A 448 -1.67 21.56 -17.06
C LYS A 448 -3.02 22.31 -17.03
N HIS A 449 -3.03 23.53 -16.53
CA HIS A 449 -4.25 24.34 -16.44
C HIS A 449 -4.43 25.30 -17.62
N ASN A 450 -3.65 25.13 -18.71
CA ASN A 450 -3.67 25.99 -19.89
C ASN A 450 -3.47 27.51 -19.60
N GLN A 451 -2.80 27.84 -18.49
CA GLN A 451 -2.49 29.21 -18.09
C GLN A 451 -1.08 29.59 -18.57
N LEU A 452 -0.87 29.61 -19.87
CA LEU A 452 0.44 29.84 -20.50
C LEU A 452 0.79 31.33 -20.66
N ASP A 453 -0.21 32.18 -20.74
CA ASP A 453 -0.02 33.63 -20.89
C ASP A 453 0.52 34.21 -19.57
N GLY A 454 1.70 34.86 -19.63
CA GLY A 454 2.36 35.38 -18.44
C GLY A 454 3.00 34.33 -17.51
N LEU A 455 3.08 33.06 -17.94
CA LEU A 455 3.60 31.95 -17.13
C LEU A 455 4.99 32.24 -16.56
N LYS A 456 5.88 32.89 -17.31
CA LYS A 456 7.21 33.28 -16.88
C LYS A 456 7.18 34.22 -15.68
N ASP A 457 6.30 35.23 -15.74
CA ASP A 457 6.17 36.24 -14.69
C ASP A 457 5.49 35.65 -13.44
N ILE A 458 4.50 34.76 -13.62
CA ILE A 458 3.82 34.06 -12.54
C ILE A 458 4.80 33.14 -11.81
N ILE A 459 5.57 32.34 -12.55
CA ILE A 459 6.59 31.45 -11.96
C ILE A 459 7.65 32.26 -11.23
N TYR A 460 8.11 33.36 -11.82
CA TYR A 460 9.08 34.25 -11.19
C TYR A 460 8.53 34.85 -9.89
N LEU A 461 7.28 35.33 -9.91
CA LEU A 461 6.63 35.92 -8.75
C LEU A 461 6.45 34.89 -7.60
N GLU A 462 5.95 33.71 -7.91
CA GLU A 462 5.73 32.64 -6.91
C GLU A 462 7.08 32.12 -6.36
N MET A 463 8.07 31.93 -7.23
CA MET A 463 9.42 31.55 -6.78
C MET A 463 10.03 32.62 -5.88
N THR A 464 9.86 33.91 -6.19
CA THR A 464 10.43 35.00 -5.39
C THR A 464 9.79 35.04 -4.00
N LYS A 465 8.48 34.86 -3.89
CA LYS A 465 7.77 34.79 -2.60
C LYS A 465 8.29 33.65 -1.73
N GLU A 466 8.39 32.45 -2.30
CA GLU A 466 8.80 31.27 -1.56
C GLU A 466 10.30 31.30 -1.20
N THR A 467 11.13 31.84 -2.08
CA THR A 467 12.55 31.99 -1.82
C THR A 467 12.88 33.08 -0.82
N GLU A 468 12.14 34.19 -0.79
CA GLU A 468 12.26 35.19 0.27
C GLU A 468 11.94 34.63 1.63
N LYS A 469 10.84 33.84 1.73
CA LYS A 469 10.46 33.14 2.95
C LYS A 469 11.57 32.21 3.43
N TRP A 470 12.15 31.42 2.51
CA TRP A 470 13.21 30.49 2.81
C TRP A 470 14.53 31.18 3.19
N CYS A 471 14.91 32.31 2.53
CA CYS A 471 16.09 33.10 2.86
C CYS A 471 15.99 33.78 4.22
N LYS A 472 14.80 34.27 4.57
CA LYS A 472 14.54 34.82 5.91
C LYS A 472 14.75 33.76 7.01
N GLU A 473 14.30 32.54 6.77
CA GLU A 473 14.45 31.44 7.71
C GLU A 473 15.90 30.94 7.87
N TYR A 474 16.68 30.96 6.79
CA TYR A 474 18.02 30.35 6.75
C TYR A 474 19.16 31.33 6.70
N ASN A 475 18.89 32.64 6.71
CA ASN A 475 19.91 33.72 6.69
C ASN A 475 20.98 33.54 5.60
N LYS A 476 20.60 33.07 4.40
CA LYS A 476 21.53 32.84 3.29
C LYS A 476 21.44 33.94 2.25
N GLN A 477 22.60 34.33 1.68
CA GLN A 477 22.76 35.40 0.65
C GLN A 477 22.07 35.00 -0.69
N PHE A 478 20.81 34.68 -0.64
CA PHE A 478 20.06 34.18 -1.76
C PHE A 478 19.61 35.29 -2.71
N ASN A 479 19.32 36.47 -2.20
CA ASN A 479 18.88 37.62 -2.99
C ASN A 479 19.91 38.06 -4.07
N THR A 480 21.23 37.89 -3.81
CA THR A 480 22.27 38.18 -4.76
C THR A 480 22.26 37.20 -5.94
N TRP A 481 22.00 35.93 -5.64
CA TRP A 481 21.94 34.88 -6.65
C TRP A 481 20.70 34.99 -7.54
N MET A 482 19.51 35.26 -6.95
CA MET A 482 18.24 35.42 -7.70
C MET A 482 18.25 36.62 -8.66
N LYS A 483 19.02 37.70 -8.34
CA LYS A 483 19.15 38.85 -9.24
C LYS A 483 19.90 38.51 -10.54
N ASN A 484 20.75 37.51 -10.51
CA ASN A 484 21.61 37.10 -11.60
C ASN A 484 21.08 35.90 -12.42
N ILE A 485 19.86 35.43 -12.14
CA ILE A 485 19.27 34.30 -12.86
C ILE A 485 18.09 34.76 -13.70
N SER A 486 18.12 34.42 -14.98
CA SER A 486 16.94 34.46 -15.84
C SER A 486 16.36 33.06 -16.03
N ILE A 487 15.03 32.99 -16.06
CA ILE A 487 14.30 31.76 -16.26
C ILE A 487 13.73 31.77 -17.67
N GLU A 488 14.13 30.81 -18.49
CA GLU A 488 13.58 30.63 -19.85
C GLU A 488 12.84 29.30 -19.94
N ILE A 489 11.67 29.35 -20.56
CA ILE A 489 10.89 28.17 -20.93
C ILE A 489 11.13 27.89 -22.40
N LEU A 490 11.98 26.93 -22.72
CA LEU A 490 12.25 26.48 -24.08
C LEU A 490 11.65 25.06 -24.26
N GLU A 491 10.77 24.92 -25.23
CA GLU A 491 10.13 23.64 -25.59
C GLU A 491 9.45 22.95 -24.35
N GLY A 492 8.81 23.74 -23.48
CA GLY A 492 8.15 23.20 -22.27
C GLY A 492 9.11 22.74 -21.17
N LYS A 493 10.43 23.01 -21.29
CA LYS A 493 11.44 22.73 -20.26
C LYS A 493 11.96 24.02 -19.66
N LEU A 494 12.15 23.99 -18.35
CA LEU A 494 12.69 25.11 -17.60
C LEU A 494 14.21 25.14 -17.73
N LYS A 495 14.76 26.26 -18.16
CA LYS A 495 16.19 26.49 -18.23
C LYS A 495 16.56 27.69 -17.37
N PHE A 496 17.44 27.49 -16.42
CA PHE A 496 18.05 28.59 -15.66
C PHE A 496 19.28 29.08 -16.40
N ILE A 497 19.34 30.37 -16.66
CA ILE A 497 20.48 31.01 -17.29
C ILE A 497 21.10 31.97 -16.25
N THR A 498 22.36 31.73 -15.90
CA THR A 498 23.12 32.67 -15.09
C THR A 498 23.59 33.81 -16.01
N ASN A 499 23.15 35.02 -15.73
CA ASN A 499 23.74 36.20 -16.34
C ASN A 499 25.09 36.45 -15.64
N GLU A 500 26.20 36.15 -16.32
CA GLU A 500 27.54 36.55 -15.89
C GLU A 500 27.71 38.06 -15.75
#